data_eb1f784eced70850333d0d34fc942cb0
#
_entry.id   eb1f784eced70850333d0d34fc942cb0
#
_cell.length_a   1.000
_cell.length_b   1.000
_cell.length_c   1.000
_cell.angle_alpha   90.00
_cell.angle_beta   90.00
_cell.angle_gamma   90.00
#
_symmetry.space_group_name_H-M   'P 1'
#
loop_
_entity.id
_entity.type
_entity.pdbx_description
1 polymer ?
#
loop_
_entity_poly.entity_id
_entity_poly.type
_entity_poly.pdbx_seq_one_letter_code
_entity_poly.pdbx_strand_id
1 'polypeptide(L)'
;MRKTLKGKKFCSPKTKTNKKINTCYSRKQLLQMTKKWNKQNKKKINLKSKKKKVVWQQLNNKLGKTCNTEWCWNKQLLNIPGIFRPDMPAKWKKNPREWLDSNNIINVMKQYENDRDDFTFIGPVPIDFDLKNKKGMCMVDDLCSIEIRTLDKNKTKIGIIFNLDKHDEPGSHWTALFVDTDRKGIFYFDSYGYPPENEIVELMDKLQHQYKQLGINMKKHINNIRHQYKFSECGMYCINFIIKMLTTKTTFSRFCKKIIDDDTMLSYRKKYFLV
;
A
#
# COMPACT_ATOMS: atom_id res chain seq x y z
N MET A 1 13.23 -30.34 -13.14
CA MET A 1 12.97 -29.31 -12.12
C MET A 1 11.62 -28.63 -12.36
N ARG A 2 10.63 -28.80 -11.48
CA ARG A 2 9.37 -28.08 -11.55
C ARG A 2 9.65 -26.60 -11.19
N LYS A 3 9.62 -25.69 -12.18
CA LYS A 3 9.68 -24.25 -11.94
C LYS A 3 8.44 -23.86 -11.15
N THR A 4 8.58 -23.76 -9.84
CA THR A 4 7.54 -23.28 -8.94
C THR A 4 7.27 -21.82 -9.28
N LEU A 5 6.04 -21.54 -9.69
CA LEU A 5 5.55 -20.21 -9.97
C LEU A 5 5.72 -19.28 -8.74
N LYS A 6 6.60 -18.30 -8.86
CA LYS A 6 6.80 -17.25 -7.86
C LYS A 6 5.65 -16.20 -7.85
N GLY A 7 4.53 -16.46 -8.56
CA GLY A 7 3.47 -15.47 -8.81
C GLY A 7 2.75 -14.90 -7.59
N LYS A 8 2.64 -15.67 -6.49
CA LYS A 8 1.93 -15.22 -5.28
C LYS A 8 2.52 -13.99 -4.60
N LYS A 9 3.83 -13.76 -4.73
CA LYS A 9 4.54 -12.66 -4.06
C LYS A 9 4.31 -11.29 -4.71
N PHE A 10 3.77 -11.28 -5.92
CA PHE A 10 3.72 -10.07 -6.75
C PHE A 10 2.32 -9.57 -7.08
N CYS A 11 1.28 -10.35 -6.71
CA CYS A 11 -0.08 -9.92 -6.91
C CYS A 11 -0.46 -8.78 -5.98
N SER A 12 -1.28 -7.85 -6.47
CA SER A 12 -1.89 -6.82 -5.62
C SER A 12 -2.83 -7.44 -4.57
N PRO A 13 -3.15 -6.76 -3.47
CA PRO A 13 -4.06 -7.25 -2.43
C PRO A 13 -5.43 -7.68 -2.99
N LYS A 14 -6.01 -6.88 -3.89
CA LYS A 14 -7.31 -7.14 -4.55
C LYS A 14 -7.31 -8.40 -5.41
N THR A 15 -6.15 -8.87 -5.83
CA THR A 15 -6.04 -10.03 -6.70
C THR A 15 -6.25 -11.32 -5.91
N LYS A 16 -7.48 -11.85 -5.91
CA LYS A 16 -7.82 -13.14 -5.27
C LYS A 16 -7.10 -14.28 -5.97
N THR A 17 -6.00 -14.74 -5.38
CA THR A 17 -5.25 -15.88 -5.92
C THR A 17 -5.88 -17.20 -5.49
N ASN A 18 -6.17 -18.09 -6.45
CA ASN A 18 -6.55 -19.46 -6.11
C ASN A 18 -5.35 -20.18 -5.48
N LYS A 19 -5.52 -20.75 -4.28
CA LYS A 19 -4.46 -21.45 -3.52
C LYS A 19 -3.78 -22.59 -4.32
N LYS A 20 -4.48 -23.18 -5.31
CA LYS A 20 -3.97 -24.29 -6.15
C LYS A 20 -3.18 -23.85 -7.39
N ILE A 21 -3.34 -22.60 -7.82
CA ILE A 21 -2.68 -22.05 -9.01
C ILE A 21 -2.15 -20.68 -8.66
N ASN A 22 -0.82 -20.56 -8.55
CA ASN A 22 -0.14 -19.31 -8.18
C ASN A 22 -0.11 -18.33 -9.37
N THR A 23 -1.24 -17.74 -9.75
CA THR A 23 -1.33 -16.73 -10.80
C THR A 23 -2.15 -15.54 -10.33
N CYS A 24 -1.73 -14.32 -10.72
CA CYS A 24 -2.45 -13.07 -10.46
C CYS A 24 -3.67 -12.90 -11.38
N TYR A 25 -3.83 -13.72 -12.41
CA TYR A 25 -4.91 -13.59 -13.37
C TYR A 25 -6.14 -14.41 -13.04
N SER A 26 -7.32 -13.87 -13.37
CA SER A 26 -8.55 -14.63 -13.46
C SER A 26 -8.54 -15.54 -14.70
N ARG A 27 -9.45 -16.52 -14.74
CA ARG A 27 -9.63 -17.35 -15.94
C ARG A 27 -9.98 -16.51 -17.17
N LYS A 28 -10.84 -15.50 -17.02
CA LYS A 28 -11.27 -14.59 -18.09
C LYS A 28 -10.07 -13.85 -18.69
N GLN A 29 -9.20 -13.31 -17.85
CA GLN A 29 -7.98 -12.60 -18.28
C GLN A 29 -7.00 -13.52 -19.02
N LEU A 30 -6.75 -14.74 -18.52
CA LEU A 30 -5.90 -15.70 -19.22
C LEU A 30 -6.46 -16.10 -20.61
N LEU A 31 -7.77 -16.24 -20.72
CA LEU A 31 -8.43 -16.49 -22.03
C LEU A 31 -8.30 -15.27 -22.95
N GLN A 32 -8.40 -14.05 -22.44
CA GLN A 32 -8.17 -12.83 -23.21
C GLN A 32 -6.73 -12.74 -23.70
N MET A 33 -5.74 -13.07 -22.85
CA MET A 33 -4.33 -13.17 -23.24
C MET A 33 -4.13 -14.17 -24.38
N THR A 34 -4.74 -15.36 -24.28
CA THR A 34 -4.65 -16.38 -25.33
C THR A 34 -5.24 -15.87 -26.65
N LYS A 35 -6.39 -15.20 -26.62
CA LYS A 35 -6.99 -14.59 -27.82
C LYS A 35 -6.04 -13.54 -28.44
N LYS A 36 -5.47 -12.65 -27.61
CA LYS A 36 -4.56 -11.60 -28.08
C LYS A 36 -3.26 -12.19 -28.62
N TRP A 37 -2.65 -13.17 -27.93
CA TRP A 37 -1.52 -13.91 -28.46
C TRP A 37 -1.83 -14.50 -29.83
N ASN A 38 -2.96 -15.18 -29.97
CA ASN A 38 -3.36 -15.83 -31.23
C ASN A 38 -3.61 -14.85 -32.39
N LYS A 39 -4.00 -13.60 -32.09
CA LYS A 39 -4.07 -12.53 -33.10
C LYS A 39 -2.69 -12.08 -33.59
N GLN A 40 -1.74 -12.02 -32.69
CA GLN A 40 -0.41 -11.43 -32.92
C GLN A 40 0.64 -12.41 -33.42
N ASN A 41 0.39 -13.73 -33.32
CA ASN A 41 1.41 -14.74 -33.59
C ASN A 41 0.92 -15.80 -34.58
N LYS A 42 1.80 -16.25 -35.49
CA LYS A 42 1.52 -17.35 -36.40
C LYS A 42 1.32 -18.70 -35.66
N LYS A 43 2.16 -18.96 -34.64
CA LYS A 43 2.06 -20.16 -33.80
C LYS A 43 0.98 -20.01 -32.74
N LYS A 44 -0.25 -20.42 -33.07
CA LYS A 44 -1.42 -20.30 -32.19
C LYS A 44 -1.33 -21.20 -30.94
N ILE A 45 -2.02 -20.78 -29.89
CA ILE A 45 -2.29 -21.60 -28.69
C ILE A 45 -3.65 -22.27 -28.88
N ASN A 46 -3.63 -23.59 -29.08
CA ASN A 46 -4.85 -24.40 -29.17
C ASN A 46 -5.16 -24.94 -27.78
N LEU A 47 -6.22 -24.43 -27.16
CA LEU A 47 -6.60 -24.79 -25.81
C LEU A 47 -7.28 -26.16 -25.79
N LYS A 48 -6.64 -27.18 -25.21
CA LYS A 48 -7.26 -28.49 -24.93
C LYS A 48 -8.35 -28.42 -23.88
N SER A 49 -8.35 -27.39 -23.03
CA SER A 49 -9.33 -27.15 -21.99
C SER A 49 -9.33 -25.68 -21.57
N LYS A 50 -10.50 -25.15 -21.19
CA LYS A 50 -10.66 -23.79 -20.62
C LYS A 50 -10.37 -23.74 -19.10
N LYS A 51 -9.90 -24.84 -18.48
CA LYS A 51 -9.51 -24.83 -17.05
C LYS A 51 -8.35 -23.87 -16.82
N LYS A 52 -8.43 -23.05 -15.77
CA LYS A 52 -7.46 -21.97 -15.45
C LYS A 52 -6.00 -22.44 -15.49
N LYS A 53 -5.70 -23.60 -14.91
CA LYS A 53 -4.35 -24.22 -14.90
C LYS A 53 -3.85 -24.55 -16.30
N VAL A 54 -4.70 -25.12 -17.14
CA VAL A 54 -4.34 -25.53 -18.52
C VAL A 54 -4.05 -24.31 -19.38
N VAL A 55 -4.91 -23.29 -19.32
CA VAL A 55 -4.72 -22.02 -20.06
C VAL A 55 -3.41 -21.37 -19.64
N TRP A 56 -3.16 -21.28 -18.34
CA TRP A 56 -1.91 -20.72 -17.82
C TRP A 56 -0.67 -21.49 -18.31
N GLN A 57 -0.70 -22.83 -18.25
CA GLN A 57 0.41 -23.67 -18.73
C GLN A 57 0.69 -23.46 -20.23
N GLN A 58 -0.37 -23.38 -21.04
CA GLN A 58 -0.24 -23.14 -22.48
C GLN A 58 0.38 -21.76 -22.79
N LEU A 59 -0.04 -20.72 -22.06
CA LEU A 59 0.56 -19.39 -22.16
C LEU A 59 2.03 -19.40 -21.73
N ASN A 60 2.35 -20.04 -20.60
CA ASN A 60 3.72 -20.13 -20.11
C ASN A 60 4.64 -20.87 -21.09
N ASN A 61 4.16 -21.93 -21.75
CA ASN A 61 4.95 -22.67 -22.75
C ASN A 61 5.29 -21.80 -23.98
N LYS A 62 4.43 -20.83 -24.31
CA LYS A 62 4.67 -19.91 -25.45
C LYS A 62 5.45 -18.67 -25.05
N LEU A 63 5.04 -18.01 -23.95
CA LEU A 63 5.63 -16.76 -23.47
C LEU A 63 6.90 -16.97 -22.64
N GLY A 64 7.01 -18.07 -21.90
CA GLY A 64 8.04 -18.26 -20.89
C GLY A 64 9.48 -18.27 -21.40
N LYS A 65 9.70 -18.39 -22.71
CA LYS A 65 11.03 -18.28 -23.33
C LYS A 65 11.51 -16.84 -23.47
N THR A 66 10.60 -15.93 -23.81
CA THR A 66 10.90 -14.51 -24.08
C THR A 66 10.43 -13.61 -22.94
N CYS A 67 9.49 -14.07 -22.13
CA CYS A 67 8.77 -13.30 -21.14
C CYS A 67 8.44 -14.22 -19.94
N ASN A 68 9.40 -14.41 -19.05
CA ASN A 68 9.36 -15.44 -17.99
C ASN A 68 8.52 -15.08 -16.75
N THR A 69 7.89 -13.89 -16.73
CA THR A 69 7.04 -13.43 -15.61
C THR A 69 5.63 -13.07 -16.08
N GLU A 70 4.64 -13.26 -15.23
CA GLU A 70 3.25 -12.82 -15.50
C GLU A 70 3.15 -11.31 -15.69
N TRP A 71 3.97 -10.53 -15.01
CA TRP A 71 4.05 -9.09 -15.19
C TRP A 71 4.47 -8.72 -16.63
N CYS A 72 5.48 -9.39 -17.16
CA CYS A 72 5.88 -9.23 -18.56
C CYS A 72 4.74 -9.60 -19.53
N TRP A 73 3.99 -10.70 -19.24
CA TRP A 73 2.80 -11.07 -20.05
C TRP A 73 1.75 -9.95 -20.02
N ASN A 74 1.56 -9.31 -18.87
CA ASN A 74 0.62 -8.19 -18.75
C ASN A 74 1.01 -7.05 -19.70
N LYS A 75 2.26 -6.61 -19.62
CA LYS A 75 2.76 -5.51 -20.46
C LYS A 75 2.63 -5.83 -21.95
N GLN A 76 2.92 -7.05 -22.36
CA GLN A 76 2.87 -7.43 -23.77
C GLN A 76 1.45 -7.67 -24.30
N LEU A 77 0.55 -8.20 -23.48
CA LEU A 77 -0.74 -8.69 -23.98
C LEU A 77 -1.94 -7.87 -23.55
N LEU A 78 -2.07 -7.46 -22.30
CA LEU A 78 -3.30 -6.84 -21.81
C LEU A 78 -3.12 -5.45 -21.26
N ASN A 79 -1.99 -5.18 -20.64
CA ASN A 79 -1.68 -3.93 -19.93
C ASN A 79 -2.77 -3.52 -18.93
N ILE A 80 -3.25 -4.49 -18.13
CA ILE A 80 -4.28 -4.23 -17.12
C ILE A 80 -3.60 -3.65 -15.87
N PRO A 81 -4.00 -2.45 -15.42
CA PRO A 81 -3.44 -1.84 -14.21
C PRO A 81 -3.91 -2.57 -12.94
N GLY A 82 -3.14 -2.44 -11.86
CA GLY A 82 -3.54 -2.87 -10.51
C GLY A 82 -3.59 -4.38 -10.25
N ILE A 83 -3.16 -5.24 -11.18
CA ILE A 83 -3.09 -6.71 -10.97
C ILE A 83 -1.89 -7.07 -10.09
N PHE A 84 -0.81 -6.36 -10.22
CA PHE A 84 0.44 -6.57 -9.51
C PHE A 84 0.69 -5.46 -8.50
N ARG A 85 1.59 -5.72 -7.57
CA ARG A 85 2.19 -4.68 -6.72
C ARG A 85 2.91 -3.65 -7.59
N PRO A 86 3.16 -2.43 -7.09
CA PRO A 86 3.90 -1.43 -7.83
C PRO A 86 5.33 -1.91 -8.13
N ASP A 87 5.87 -1.50 -9.26
CA ASP A 87 7.24 -1.80 -9.64
C ASP A 87 8.20 -1.21 -8.60
N MET A 88 9.23 -1.98 -8.24
CA MET A 88 10.32 -1.46 -7.43
C MET A 88 11.09 -0.41 -8.22
N PRO A 89 11.34 0.79 -7.68
CA PRO A 89 12.12 1.82 -8.35
C PRO A 89 13.49 1.30 -8.82
N ALA A 90 13.87 1.59 -10.07
CA ALA A 90 15.13 1.12 -10.63
C ALA A 90 16.36 1.62 -9.85
N LYS A 91 16.27 2.82 -9.25
CA LYS A 91 17.32 3.41 -8.41
C LYS A 91 17.68 2.55 -7.19
N TRP A 92 16.72 1.76 -6.64
CA TRP A 92 16.97 0.88 -5.50
C TRP A 92 17.85 -0.33 -5.82
N LYS A 93 18.11 -0.64 -7.11
CA LYS A 93 19.10 -1.66 -7.49
C LYS A 93 20.53 -1.17 -7.22
N LYS A 94 20.78 0.16 -7.39
CA LYS A 94 22.07 0.79 -7.12
C LYS A 94 22.20 1.20 -5.64
N ASN A 95 21.13 1.76 -5.09
CA ASN A 95 21.04 2.16 -3.67
C ASN A 95 19.86 1.44 -3.00
N PRO A 96 20.05 0.24 -2.43
CA PRO A 96 18.95 -0.50 -1.77
C PRO A 96 18.32 0.23 -0.57
N ARG A 97 19.04 1.19 0.02
CA ARG A 97 18.59 2.00 1.15
C ARG A 97 18.11 3.40 0.75
N GLU A 98 17.90 3.63 -0.53
CA GLU A 98 17.27 4.87 -1.00
C GLU A 98 15.94 5.12 -0.28
N TRP A 99 15.67 6.36 0.09
CA TRP A 99 14.43 6.74 0.75
C TRP A 99 13.22 6.48 -0.16
N LEU A 100 12.07 6.18 0.46
CA LEU A 100 10.81 6.19 -0.25
C LEU A 100 10.42 7.64 -0.52
N ASP A 101 10.05 7.92 -1.77
CA ASP A 101 9.35 9.14 -2.14
C ASP A 101 7.82 8.97 -1.98
N SER A 102 7.10 10.10 -2.09
CA SER A 102 5.64 10.14 -1.97
C SER A 102 4.95 9.18 -2.94
N ASN A 103 5.43 9.07 -4.19
CA ASN A 103 4.86 8.16 -5.20
C ASN A 103 5.02 6.69 -4.81
N ASN A 104 6.14 6.33 -4.18
CA ASN A 104 6.35 4.96 -3.71
C ASN A 104 5.28 4.59 -2.66
N ILE A 105 5.02 5.49 -1.71
CA ILE A 105 4.03 5.31 -0.66
C ILE A 105 2.61 5.24 -1.26
N ILE A 106 2.24 6.22 -2.09
CA ILE A 106 0.94 6.28 -2.78
C ILE A 106 0.67 4.99 -3.54
N ASN A 107 1.62 4.54 -4.36
CA ASN A 107 1.45 3.36 -5.20
C ASN A 107 1.19 2.08 -4.39
N VAL A 108 1.76 1.96 -3.19
CA VAL A 108 1.47 0.83 -2.29
C VAL A 108 0.11 1.03 -1.63
N MET A 109 -0.14 2.18 -1.01
CA MET A 109 -1.33 2.40 -0.18
C MET A 109 -2.64 2.40 -0.99
N LYS A 110 -2.64 2.98 -2.19
CA LYS A 110 -3.79 2.95 -3.12
C LYS A 110 -4.23 1.54 -3.50
N GLN A 111 -3.32 0.56 -3.50
CA GLN A 111 -3.72 -0.84 -3.73
C GLN A 111 -4.58 -1.40 -2.59
N TYR A 112 -4.29 -1.01 -1.34
CA TYR A 112 -5.07 -1.42 -0.18
C TYR A 112 -6.39 -0.66 -0.11
N GLU A 113 -6.41 0.61 -0.45
CA GLU A 113 -7.65 1.38 -0.58
C GLU A 113 -8.57 0.81 -1.65
N ASN A 114 -8.05 0.43 -2.82
CA ASN A 114 -8.81 -0.22 -3.88
C ASN A 114 -9.29 -1.64 -3.53
N ASP A 115 -8.68 -2.31 -2.56
CA ASP A 115 -9.06 -3.66 -2.10
C ASP A 115 -10.13 -3.62 -1.00
N ARG A 116 -10.28 -2.49 -0.32
CA ARG A 116 -11.06 -2.35 0.90
C ARG A 116 -12.02 -1.17 0.84
N ASP A 117 -13.30 -1.48 0.80
CA ASP A 117 -14.36 -0.47 0.77
C ASP A 117 -14.46 0.31 2.12
N ASP A 118 -13.94 -0.27 3.22
CA ASP A 118 -13.95 0.32 4.57
C ASP A 118 -12.74 1.21 4.88
N PHE A 119 -11.83 1.40 3.94
CA PHE A 119 -10.57 2.13 4.15
C PHE A 119 -10.40 3.28 3.17
N THR A 120 -9.89 4.40 3.66
CA THR A 120 -9.37 5.50 2.83
C THR A 120 -7.94 5.85 3.22
N PHE A 121 -7.13 6.26 2.23
CA PHE A 121 -5.75 6.68 2.43
C PHE A 121 -5.60 8.14 2.02
N ILE A 122 -5.12 8.97 2.95
CA ILE A 122 -4.82 10.38 2.74
C ILE A 122 -3.30 10.58 2.81
N GLY A 123 -2.74 11.23 1.83
CA GLY A 123 -1.32 11.54 1.81
C GLY A 123 -0.50 10.70 0.80
N PRO A 124 0.84 10.74 0.91
CA PRO A 124 1.63 11.46 1.93
C PRO A 124 1.42 12.97 1.89
N VAL A 125 1.40 13.60 3.05
CA VAL A 125 1.21 15.04 3.21
C VAL A 125 2.38 15.66 3.97
N PRO A 126 2.75 16.93 3.69
CA PRO A 126 3.74 17.66 4.48
C PRO A 126 3.16 18.02 5.86
N ILE A 127 4.03 18.38 6.82
CA ILE A 127 3.60 18.71 8.18
C ILE A 127 2.68 19.94 8.20
N ASP A 128 2.91 20.90 7.32
CA ASP A 128 2.10 22.11 7.18
C ASP A 128 0.86 21.92 6.28
N PHE A 129 0.26 20.72 6.31
CA PHE A 129 -0.91 20.33 5.52
C PHE A 129 -2.12 21.25 5.71
N ASP A 130 -2.22 21.92 6.86
CA ASP A 130 -3.28 22.84 7.25
C ASP A 130 -2.98 24.31 6.92
N LEU A 131 -1.78 24.61 6.39
CA LEU A 131 -1.40 25.94 5.96
C LEU A 131 -2.43 26.47 4.93
N LYS A 132 -2.93 27.68 5.20
CA LYS A 132 -3.87 28.36 4.30
C LYS A 132 -3.15 29.40 3.46
N ASN A 133 -3.42 29.40 2.18
CA ASN A 133 -2.96 30.45 1.27
C ASN A 133 -3.71 31.78 1.51
N LYS A 134 -3.33 32.86 0.81
CA LYS A 134 -3.94 34.19 0.90
C LYS A 134 -5.47 34.21 0.61
N LYS A 135 -5.99 33.17 -0.06
CA LYS A 135 -7.43 33.01 -0.36
C LYS A 135 -8.15 32.10 0.66
N GLY A 136 -7.47 31.68 1.72
CA GLY A 136 -8.02 30.80 2.75
C GLY A 136 -8.11 29.33 2.36
N MET A 137 -7.57 28.93 1.21
CA MET A 137 -7.54 27.53 0.78
C MET A 137 -6.40 26.79 1.46
N CYS A 138 -6.69 25.59 1.93
CA CYS A 138 -5.71 24.73 2.60
C CYS A 138 -4.67 24.17 1.64
N MET A 139 -3.46 23.89 2.12
CA MET A 139 -2.39 23.22 1.38
C MET A 139 -2.83 21.81 0.97
N VAL A 140 -3.42 21.06 1.88
CA VAL A 140 -4.00 19.74 1.62
C VAL A 140 -5.47 19.76 2.04
N ASP A 141 -6.35 20.06 1.08
CA ASP A 141 -7.78 20.27 1.33
C ASP A 141 -8.44 19.05 1.99
N ASP A 142 -8.19 17.84 1.48
CA ASP A 142 -8.75 16.58 2.01
C ASP A 142 -8.47 16.36 3.50
N LEU A 143 -7.42 16.97 4.07
CA LEU A 143 -7.03 16.79 5.45
C LEU A 143 -7.33 18.02 6.32
N CYS A 144 -7.05 19.21 5.82
CA CYS A 144 -7.31 20.47 6.51
C CYS A 144 -8.81 20.68 6.74
N SER A 145 -9.64 20.40 5.73
CA SER A 145 -11.10 20.50 5.79
C SER A 145 -11.80 19.18 6.17
N ILE A 146 -11.06 18.19 6.66
CA ILE A 146 -11.62 16.87 6.94
C ILE A 146 -12.84 16.96 7.88
N GLU A 147 -13.95 16.44 7.38
CA GLU A 147 -15.21 16.34 8.10
C GLU A 147 -15.69 14.88 8.10
N ILE A 148 -15.66 14.23 9.28
CA ILE A 148 -16.03 12.82 9.40
C ILE A 148 -17.48 12.55 8.99
N ARG A 149 -18.38 13.53 9.18
CA ARG A 149 -19.79 13.43 8.77
C ARG A 149 -19.98 13.34 7.26
N THR A 150 -19.06 13.90 6.49
CA THR A 150 -19.13 13.94 5.01
C THR A 150 -18.43 12.75 4.36
N LEU A 151 -17.62 12.02 5.11
CA LEU A 151 -17.00 10.80 4.59
C LEU A 151 -18.07 9.74 4.32
N ASP A 152 -17.83 8.91 3.31
CA ASP A 152 -18.66 7.74 3.06
C ASP A 152 -18.79 6.91 4.34
N LYS A 153 -20.03 6.66 4.77
CA LYS A 153 -20.37 5.91 6.00
C LYS A 153 -19.71 4.52 6.07
N ASN A 154 -19.34 3.97 4.93
CA ASN A 154 -18.61 2.71 4.86
C ASN A 154 -17.12 2.87 5.23
N LYS A 155 -16.58 4.10 5.18
CA LYS A 155 -15.17 4.39 5.50
C LYS A 155 -14.96 4.46 7.02
N THR A 156 -14.76 3.30 7.62
CA THR A 156 -14.54 3.17 9.06
C THR A 156 -13.06 3.25 9.45
N LYS A 157 -12.16 3.29 8.46
CA LYS A 157 -10.71 3.31 8.67
C LYS A 157 -10.05 4.35 7.78
N ILE A 158 -9.15 5.15 8.38
CA ILE A 158 -8.36 6.17 7.69
C ILE A 158 -6.89 5.92 7.97
N GLY A 159 -6.07 5.91 6.93
CA GLY A 159 -4.62 5.87 7.04
C GLY A 159 -4.02 7.17 6.51
N ILE A 160 -3.13 7.79 7.25
CA ILE A 160 -2.45 9.04 6.88
C ILE A 160 -0.96 8.84 7.05
N ILE A 161 -0.15 9.34 6.12
CA ILE A 161 1.32 9.37 6.25
C ILE A 161 1.76 10.81 6.10
N PHE A 162 2.56 11.30 7.04
CA PHE A 162 3.09 12.66 7.09
C PHE A 162 4.58 12.65 6.77
N ASN A 163 5.03 13.66 6.03
CA ASN A 163 6.41 14.09 6.03
C ASN A 163 6.55 15.19 7.09
N LEU A 164 7.55 15.11 7.96
CA LEU A 164 7.74 16.11 9.01
C LEU A 164 8.38 17.42 8.51
N ASP A 165 8.78 17.48 7.24
CA ASP A 165 9.15 18.72 6.57
C ASP A 165 7.92 19.42 5.96
N LYS A 166 8.05 20.74 5.76
CA LYS A 166 7.06 21.55 5.07
C LYS A 166 7.00 21.23 3.56
N HIS A 167 5.98 21.74 2.90
CA HIS A 167 5.72 21.45 1.47
C HIS A 167 6.83 21.92 0.52
N ASP A 168 7.61 22.91 0.90
CA ASP A 168 8.72 23.50 0.14
C ASP A 168 10.12 22.98 0.56
N GLU A 169 10.16 22.01 1.47
CA GLU A 169 11.38 21.39 1.97
C GLU A 169 11.61 19.99 1.36
N PRO A 170 12.86 19.49 1.35
CA PRO A 170 13.20 18.25 0.63
C PRO A 170 12.60 16.97 1.24
N GLY A 171 12.13 17.01 2.48
CA GLY A 171 11.63 15.88 3.23
C GLY A 171 12.69 15.23 4.14
N SER A 172 12.32 14.96 5.40
CA SER A 172 13.22 14.43 6.41
C SER A 172 12.78 13.12 7.02
N HIS A 173 11.52 13.00 7.40
CA HIS A 173 11.03 11.83 8.13
C HIS A 173 9.56 11.54 7.83
N TRP A 174 9.22 10.25 7.79
CA TRP A 174 7.86 9.78 7.60
C TRP A 174 7.28 9.24 8.90
N THR A 175 6.09 9.73 9.27
CA THR A 175 5.28 9.22 10.37
C THR A 175 3.89 8.83 9.90
N ALA A 176 3.12 8.09 10.70
CA ALA A 176 1.83 7.58 10.28
C ALA A 176 0.76 7.71 11.36
N LEU A 177 -0.45 8.00 10.91
CA LEU A 177 -1.67 7.96 11.71
C LEU A 177 -2.65 6.93 11.13
N PHE A 178 -3.26 6.14 12.00
CA PHE A 178 -4.30 5.19 11.63
C PHE A 178 -5.52 5.38 12.52
N VAL A 179 -6.66 5.68 11.92
CA VAL A 179 -7.95 5.81 12.61
C VAL A 179 -8.77 4.56 12.34
N ASP A 180 -9.40 4.01 13.37
CA ASP A 180 -10.23 2.81 13.27
C ASP A 180 -11.42 2.92 14.21
N THR A 181 -12.62 3.10 13.67
CA THR A 181 -13.85 3.24 14.46
C THR A 181 -14.26 1.92 15.11
N ASP A 182 -13.95 0.77 14.50
CA ASP A 182 -14.25 -0.54 15.08
C ASP A 182 -13.43 -0.78 16.36
N ARG A 183 -12.19 -0.28 16.38
CA ARG A 183 -11.29 -0.32 17.56
C ARG A 183 -11.44 0.89 18.47
N LYS A 184 -12.25 1.88 18.07
CA LYS A 184 -12.44 3.15 18.77
C LYS A 184 -11.11 3.83 19.08
N GLY A 185 -10.19 3.88 18.10
CA GLY A 185 -8.83 4.36 18.31
C GLY A 185 -8.29 5.23 17.19
N ILE A 186 -7.47 6.20 17.59
CA ILE A 186 -6.61 7.05 16.77
C ILE A 186 -5.18 6.71 17.15
N PHE A 187 -4.41 6.12 16.22
CA PHE A 187 -3.14 5.47 16.50
C PHE A 187 -2.02 6.19 15.75
N TYR A 188 -1.14 6.87 16.47
CA TYR A 188 0.05 7.51 15.90
C TYR A 188 1.26 6.59 16.03
N PHE A 189 2.04 6.48 14.97
CA PHE A 189 3.25 5.68 14.92
C PHE A 189 4.40 6.46 14.27
N ASP A 190 5.45 6.64 15.02
CA ASP A 190 6.76 7.03 14.57
C ASP A 190 7.74 5.88 14.82
N SER A 191 8.54 5.54 13.81
CA SER A 191 9.54 4.46 13.91
C SER A 191 10.69 4.75 14.85
N TYR A 192 10.99 6.02 15.15
CA TYR A 192 11.94 6.42 16.21
C TYR A 192 11.31 6.42 17.61
N GLY A 193 9.97 6.35 17.69
CA GLY A 193 9.26 6.42 18.97
C GLY A 193 9.12 7.83 19.53
N TYR A 194 9.29 8.86 18.70
CA TYR A 194 9.05 10.25 19.09
C TYR A 194 7.56 10.58 19.17
N PRO A 195 7.17 11.57 20.01
CA PRO A 195 5.80 12.07 20.04
C PRO A 195 5.44 12.75 18.71
N PRO A 196 4.14 12.88 18.41
CA PRO A 196 3.70 13.62 17.23
C PRO A 196 3.98 15.11 17.36
N GLU A 197 4.23 15.77 16.22
CA GLU A 197 4.29 17.21 16.11
C GLU A 197 2.92 17.86 16.42
N ASN A 198 2.92 19.15 16.77
CA ASN A 198 1.71 19.85 17.21
C ASN A 198 0.59 19.79 16.20
N GLU A 199 0.87 19.95 14.91
CA GLU A 199 -0.11 19.89 13.82
C GLU A 199 -0.82 18.52 13.78
N ILE A 200 -0.07 17.45 14.05
CA ILE A 200 -0.63 16.08 14.11
C ILE A 200 -1.46 15.90 15.39
N VAL A 201 -1.03 16.49 16.53
CA VAL A 201 -1.80 16.48 17.80
C VAL A 201 -3.14 17.18 17.59
N GLU A 202 -3.13 18.37 16.99
CA GLU A 202 -4.34 19.15 16.70
C GLU A 202 -5.30 18.41 15.77
N LEU A 203 -4.76 17.74 14.73
CA LEU A 203 -5.56 16.86 13.88
C LEU A 203 -6.17 15.68 14.67
N MET A 204 -5.40 15.04 15.54
CA MET A 204 -5.91 13.95 16.38
C MET A 204 -7.02 14.42 17.31
N ASP A 205 -6.90 15.63 17.87
CA ASP A 205 -7.91 16.24 18.72
C ASP A 205 -9.18 16.61 17.93
N LYS A 206 -9.01 17.20 16.75
CA LYS A 206 -10.11 17.50 15.82
C LYS A 206 -10.89 16.23 15.46
N LEU A 207 -10.20 15.17 15.08
CA LEU A 207 -10.82 13.87 14.74
C LEU A 207 -11.56 13.29 15.96
N GLN A 208 -10.92 13.28 17.14
CA GLN A 208 -11.53 12.77 18.37
C GLN A 208 -12.81 13.53 18.71
N HIS A 209 -12.79 14.86 18.58
CA HIS A 209 -13.95 15.72 18.83
C HIS A 209 -15.10 15.42 17.86
N GLN A 210 -14.81 15.32 16.56
CA GLN A 210 -15.82 14.99 15.54
C GLN A 210 -16.46 13.62 15.77
N TYR A 211 -15.67 12.59 16.10
CA TYR A 211 -16.20 11.27 16.43
C TYR A 211 -17.06 11.29 17.70
N LYS A 212 -16.67 12.08 18.71
CA LYS A 212 -17.47 12.27 19.93
C LYS A 212 -18.84 12.87 19.61
N GLN A 213 -18.91 13.84 18.69
CA GLN A 213 -20.19 14.42 18.23
C GLN A 213 -21.08 13.36 17.52
N LEU A 214 -20.50 12.31 16.97
CA LEU A 214 -21.21 11.16 16.38
C LEU A 214 -21.51 10.06 17.40
N GLY A 215 -21.25 10.27 18.68
CA GLY A 215 -21.45 9.27 19.73
C GLY A 215 -20.36 8.20 19.83
N ILE A 216 -19.22 8.38 19.12
CA ILE A 216 -18.12 7.42 19.12
C ILE A 216 -16.97 7.95 19.98
N ASN A 217 -16.70 7.28 21.09
CA ASN A 217 -15.60 7.65 22.01
C ASN A 217 -14.27 7.07 21.49
N MET A 218 -13.51 7.86 20.73
CA MET A 218 -12.19 7.48 20.23
C MET A 218 -11.11 7.72 21.30
N LYS A 219 -10.14 6.82 21.40
CA LYS A 219 -8.95 6.97 22.27
C LYS A 219 -7.72 7.25 21.41
N LYS A 220 -6.91 8.21 21.84
CA LYS A 220 -5.60 8.48 21.21
C LYS A 220 -4.55 7.53 21.78
N HIS A 221 -3.72 6.99 20.91
CA HIS A 221 -2.62 6.08 21.23
C HIS A 221 -1.37 6.50 20.47
N ILE A 222 -0.27 6.65 21.17
CA ILE A 222 1.02 7.11 20.62
C ILE A 222 2.07 6.03 20.85
N ASN A 223 2.83 5.70 19.80
CA ASN A 223 4.00 4.84 19.94
C ASN A 223 5.15 5.61 20.60
N ASN A 224 5.73 5.04 21.63
CA ASN A 224 6.93 5.55 22.31
C ASN A 224 8.07 4.51 22.31
N ILE A 225 7.96 3.47 21.47
CA ILE A 225 8.96 2.41 21.37
C ILE A 225 9.73 2.60 20.06
N ARG A 226 11.04 2.71 20.15
CA ARG A 226 11.91 2.84 18.99
C ARG A 226 12.05 1.51 18.26
N HIS A 227 11.77 1.53 16.94
CA HIS A 227 11.95 0.41 16.01
C HIS A 227 13.12 0.65 15.07
N GLN A 228 13.25 1.89 14.57
CA GLN A 228 14.25 2.29 13.59
C GLN A 228 15.53 2.84 14.26
N TYR A 229 16.68 2.33 13.82
CA TYR A 229 18.01 2.77 14.26
C TYR A 229 18.86 3.28 13.09
N LYS A 230 18.49 2.97 11.83
CA LYS A 230 19.11 3.46 10.59
C LYS A 230 18.23 4.54 9.94
N PHE A 231 18.75 5.23 8.92
CA PHE A 231 18.17 6.50 8.44
C PHE A 231 17.16 6.36 7.27
N SER A 232 16.91 5.17 6.71
CA SER A 232 16.27 5.08 5.39
C SER A 232 14.90 4.41 5.35
N GLU A 233 14.45 3.78 6.44
CA GLU A 233 13.29 2.87 6.37
C GLU A 233 12.00 3.45 6.97
N CYS A 234 11.96 4.72 7.41
CA CYS A 234 10.78 5.34 8.04
C CYS A 234 9.51 5.17 7.18
N GLY A 235 9.57 5.45 5.89
CA GLY A 235 8.43 5.24 4.97
C GLY A 235 7.97 3.78 4.89
N MET A 236 8.89 2.82 4.97
CA MET A 236 8.56 1.39 5.02
C MET A 236 7.90 1.01 6.34
N TYR A 237 8.34 1.59 7.46
CA TYR A 237 7.71 1.40 8.77
C TYR A 237 6.28 1.93 8.76
N CYS A 238 6.04 3.13 8.20
CA CYS A 238 4.70 3.72 8.06
C CYS A 238 3.76 2.84 7.23
N ILE A 239 4.20 2.41 6.05
CA ILE A 239 3.43 1.49 5.18
C ILE A 239 3.12 0.20 5.93
N ASN A 240 4.12 -0.41 6.57
CA ASN A 240 3.93 -1.67 7.30
C ASN A 240 2.98 -1.50 8.49
N PHE A 241 3.06 -0.39 9.22
CA PHE A 241 2.17 -0.06 10.32
C PHE A 241 0.71 -0.02 9.85
N ILE A 242 0.40 0.86 8.90
CA ILE A 242 -0.98 1.01 8.39
C ILE A 242 -1.50 -0.33 7.85
N ILE A 243 -0.72 -1.04 7.02
CA ILE A 243 -1.15 -2.32 6.45
C ILE A 243 -1.38 -3.37 7.54
N LYS A 244 -0.56 -3.43 8.57
CA LYS A 244 -0.75 -4.37 9.68
C LYS A 244 -1.99 -4.05 10.50
N MET A 245 -2.19 -2.78 10.82
CA MET A 245 -3.40 -2.34 11.53
C MET A 245 -4.66 -2.62 10.69
N LEU A 246 -4.59 -2.40 9.39
CA LEU A 246 -5.70 -2.61 8.45
C LEU A 246 -6.04 -4.10 8.21
N THR A 247 -5.04 -4.95 8.08
CA THR A 247 -5.23 -6.31 7.55
C THR A 247 -5.13 -7.43 8.56
N THR A 248 -4.77 -7.14 9.81
CA THR A 248 -4.60 -8.14 10.87
C THR A 248 -5.39 -7.80 12.12
N LYS A 249 -5.60 -8.80 12.98
CA LYS A 249 -6.23 -8.62 14.30
C LYS A 249 -5.22 -8.16 15.38
N THR A 250 -4.03 -7.71 15.01
CA THR A 250 -3.04 -7.24 15.99
C THR A 250 -3.54 -5.99 16.69
N THR A 251 -3.34 -5.88 18.00
CA THR A 251 -3.59 -4.63 18.73
C THR A 251 -2.43 -3.66 18.52
N PHE A 252 -2.67 -2.35 18.69
CA PHE A 252 -1.62 -1.34 18.60
C PHE A 252 -0.46 -1.60 19.56
N SER A 253 -0.77 -1.86 20.84
CA SER A 253 0.26 -2.19 21.83
C SER A 253 1.09 -3.42 21.44
N ARG A 254 0.45 -4.46 20.91
CA ARG A 254 1.17 -5.65 20.43
C ARG A 254 2.03 -5.36 19.21
N PHE A 255 1.56 -4.49 18.32
CA PHE A 255 2.35 -4.04 17.17
C PHE A 255 3.60 -3.28 17.63
N CYS A 256 3.45 -2.28 18.52
CA CYS A 256 4.57 -1.48 19.01
C CYS A 256 5.60 -2.30 19.80
N LYS A 257 5.15 -3.25 20.63
CA LYS A 257 6.07 -4.13 21.39
C LYS A 257 6.82 -5.14 20.51
N LYS A 258 6.33 -5.44 19.31
CA LYS A 258 6.99 -6.34 18.37
C LYS A 258 7.92 -5.57 17.46
N ILE A 259 9.10 -5.22 17.99
CA ILE A 259 10.12 -4.50 17.22
C ILE A 259 10.49 -5.30 15.97
N ILE A 260 10.55 -4.60 14.84
CA ILE A 260 11.06 -5.12 13.57
C ILE A 260 12.33 -4.32 13.30
N ASP A 261 13.46 -4.98 13.16
CA ASP A 261 14.74 -4.33 12.87
C ASP A 261 14.79 -3.76 11.44
N ASP A 262 15.73 -2.83 11.23
CA ASP A 262 15.86 -2.10 9.96
C ASP A 262 16.17 -3.00 8.75
N ASP A 263 16.94 -4.07 8.93
CA ASP A 263 17.30 -4.98 7.82
C ASP A 263 16.10 -5.86 7.43
N THR A 264 15.33 -6.29 8.42
CA THR A 264 14.05 -6.95 8.20
C THR A 264 13.08 -5.99 7.50
N MET A 265 12.99 -4.73 7.94
CA MET A 265 12.13 -3.72 7.30
C MET A 265 12.58 -3.41 5.87
N LEU A 266 13.87 -3.29 5.61
CA LEU A 266 14.44 -3.18 4.27
C LEU A 266 14.00 -4.37 3.38
N SER A 267 14.03 -5.58 3.92
CA SER A 267 13.59 -6.77 3.19
C SER A 267 12.12 -6.71 2.79
N TYR A 268 11.29 -5.95 3.52
CA TYR A 268 9.86 -5.77 3.23
C TYR A 268 9.60 -4.94 1.97
N ARG A 269 10.61 -4.25 1.40
CA ARG A 269 10.51 -3.69 0.04
C ARG A 269 10.11 -4.77 -0.97
N LYS A 270 10.70 -5.97 -0.87
CA LYS A 270 10.32 -7.15 -1.69
C LYS A 270 8.94 -7.72 -1.37
N LYS A 271 8.32 -7.29 -0.28
CA LYS A 271 6.96 -7.69 0.11
C LYS A 271 5.91 -6.75 -0.47
N TYR A 272 6.20 -5.47 -0.58
CA TYR A 272 5.26 -4.44 -1.02
C TYR A 272 5.46 -4.01 -2.47
N PHE A 273 6.65 -4.22 -3.03
CA PHE A 273 6.99 -3.92 -4.41
C PHE A 273 7.31 -5.17 -5.22
N LEU A 274 7.16 -5.05 -6.53
CA LEU A 274 7.53 -6.05 -7.52
C LEU A 274 9.03 -5.90 -7.84
N VAL A 275 9.81 -6.98 -7.69
CA VAL A 275 11.26 -7.03 -7.96
C VAL A 275 11.54 -7.58 -9.35
#